data_5878d604847973a01ede6e77eed74fa1
#
_entry.id   5878d604847973a01ede6e77eed74fa1
#
_cell.length_a   1.000
_cell.length_b   1.000
_cell.length_c   1.000
_cell.angle_alpha   90.00
_cell.angle_beta   90.00
_cell.angle_gamma   90.00
#
_symmetry.space_group_name_H-M   'P 1'
#
loop_
_entity.id
_entity.type
_entity.pdbx_description
1 polymer ?
#
loop_
_entity_poly.entity_id
_entity_poly.type
_entity_poly.pdbx_seq_one_letter_code
_entity_poly.pdbx_strand_id
1 'polypeptide(L)'
;MLKKFISYYKPHKKMFFLDLLAAFFISVCDLFYPILTRSILYDFIPNKKLKVIFLFLIVLFFIYVIKMLLNYFVGFYGHVVGVKIQADMRRDLFKHIQNMPISYFDKNQTGDIMSRIINDLVDISELAHHGPEDVFISGVLVIGSFIYLINLNAILTCIVFFFIPILALLTIVLRNRMMRAFAETRTTVGAINANLSNAISGIRVSKSFNNSKYEYNKFESGNIKYIIARKAAYLWLAVFQGGIYYIIDMLYLVMLLSGTLFTYYEKISVIDFVTYMLFVNLLITPVKRLINSVEQFQNGMSGFRRFFEIINIPEEEEGKLEVGKLKGDIVFDNVTFRYEENENIFENFSLKIKAGTSVALVGESGVGKSTICHLIPRFYEALGGKITIDNIDIREMSLSSLRKNIGIVSQDVFLFTGTIKENIAYGKLDATDEEIYRAAKYANIHDYVMTLENGYDTQVGERGIRLSGGQKQRISIARVFLANPPILILDEATSALDSITERNIQKSLDELSEGRTTLVVAHRLTTIRKADVIIVITKDGIAEMGNHEELMNMKGIYYKLNQV
;
A
#
# COMPACT_ATOMS: atom_id res chain seq x y z
N MET A 1 -15.48 3.88 -9.99
CA MET A 1 -14.55 4.56 -9.09
C MET A 1 -15.27 5.49 -8.09
N LEU A 2 -15.91 6.63 -8.50
CA LEU A 2 -16.57 7.58 -7.59
C LEU A 2 -17.68 6.96 -6.70
N LYS A 3 -18.51 6.07 -7.24
CA LYS A 3 -19.55 5.37 -6.44
C LYS A 3 -18.95 4.57 -5.28
N LYS A 4 -17.79 3.93 -5.48
CA LYS A 4 -17.08 3.19 -4.43
C LYS A 4 -16.51 4.16 -3.39
N PHE A 5 -15.92 5.29 -3.80
CA PHE A 5 -15.45 6.32 -2.88
C PHE A 5 -16.58 6.85 -1.98
N ILE A 6 -17.69 7.24 -2.59
CA ILE A 6 -18.87 7.72 -1.85
C ILE A 6 -19.42 6.65 -0.90
N SER A 7 -19.25 5.36 -1.23
CA SER A 7 -19.76 4.29 -0.35
C SER A 7 -19.09 4.25 1.02
N TYR A 8 -17.83 4.73 1.14
CA TYR A 8 -17.11 4.80 2.41
C TYR A 8 -17.65 5.88 3.37
N TYR A 9 -18.43 6.86 2.86
CA TYR A 9 -19.13 7.81 3.74
C TYR A 9 -20.38 7.21 4.40
N LYS A 10 -20.99 6.13 3.84
CA LYS A 10 -22.25 5.59 4.35
C LYS A 10 -22.24 5.25 5.85
N PRO A 11 -21.19 4.57 6.40
CA PRO A 11 -21.12 4.26 7.82
C PRO A 11 -21.01 5.53 8.68
N HIS A 12 -20.43 6.61 8.15
CA HIS A 12 -20.08 7.83 8.86
C HIS A 12 -20.97 9.02 8.52
N LYS A 13 -22.06 8.81 7.75
CA LYS A 13 -22.92 9.87 7.19
C LYS A 13 -23.44 10.87 8.23
N LYS A 14 -23.82 10.41 9.42
CA LYS A 14 -24.36 11.31 10.47
C LYS A 14 -23.34 12.35 10.88
N MET A 15 -22.11 11.89 11.14
CA MET A 15 -20.99 12.75 11.54
C MET A 15 -20.60 13.72 10.43
N PHE A 16 -20.51 13.21 9.18
CA PHE A 16 -20.21 14.00 7.99
C PHE A 16 -21.24 15.13 7.75
N PHE A 17 -22.53 14.83 7.88
CA PHE A 17 -23.56 15.87 7.73
C PHE A 17 -23.56 16.88 8.88
N LEU A 18 -23.26 16.46 10.11
CA LEU A 18 -23.10 17.39 11.25
C LEU A 18 -21.90 18.32 11.05
N ASP A 19 -20.81 17.81 10.48
CA ASP A 19 -19.62 18.57 10.14
C ASP A 19 -19.92 19.65 9.09
N LEU A 20 -20.58 19.28 7.98
CA LEU A 20 -21.04 20.25 6.97
C LEU A 20 -22.03 21.28 7.53
N LEU A 21 -22.92 20.87 8.44
CA LEU A 21 -23.85 21.78 9.08
C LEU A 21 -23.10 22.78 9.98
N ALA A 22 -22.13 22.33 10.74
CA ALA A 22 -21.27 23.21 11.55
C ALA A 22 -20.46 24.17 10.66
N ALA A 23 -19.91 23.68 9.56
CA ALA A 23 -19.21 24.47 8.55
C ALA A 23 -20.12 25.56 7.91
N PHE A 24 -21.39 25.22 7.66
CA PHE A 24 -22.40 26.19 7.23
C PHE A 24 -22.57 27.33 8.25
N PHE A 25 -22.78 26.99 9.52
CA PHE A 25 -22.96 28.01 10.57
C PHE A 25 -21.70 28.85 10.77
N ILE A 26 -20.48 28.28 10.64
CA ILE A 26 -19.24 29.07 10.64
C ILE A 26 -19.27 30.13 9.53
N SER A 27 -19.64 29.72 8.31
CA SER A 27 -19.72 30.63 7.16
C SER A 27 -20.77 31.74 7.36
N VAL A 28 -21.91 31.38 7.94
CA VAL A 28 -22.96 32.35 8.30
C VAL A 28 -22.42 33.35 9.36
N CYS A 29 -21.72 32.88 10.40
CA CYS A 29 -21.11 33.74 11.40
C CYS A 29 -20.13 34.75 10.78
N ASP A 30 -19.36 34.32 9.75
CA ASP A 30 -18.41 35.21 9.06
C ASP A 30 -19.10 36.32 8.27
N LEU A 31 -20.27 36.08 7.71
CA LEU A 31 -21.05 37.08 7.00
C LEU A 31 -21.65 38.15 7.95
N PHE A 32 -21.85 37.81 9.23
CA PHE A 32 -22.45 38.74 10.18
C PHE A 32 -21.57 39.97 10.46
N TYR A 33 -20.25 39.82 10.50
CA TYR A 33 -19.36 40.93 10.85
C TYR A 33 -19.48 42.16 9.91
N PRO A 34 -19.37 42.04 8.57
CA PRO A 34 -19.57 43.15 7.66
C PRO A 34 -21.00 43.71 7.72
N ILE A 35 -22.02 42.88 7.86
CA ILE A 35 -23.42 43.28 7.91
C ILE A 35 -23.71 44.11 9.17
N LEU A 36 -23.27 43.64 10.33
CA LEU A 36 -23.42 44.36 11.59
C LEU A 36 -22.65 45.68 11.59
N THR A 37 -21.42 45.68 11.06
CA THR A 37 -20.61 46.89 10.94
C THR A 37 -21.35 47.97 10.12
N ARG A 38 -21.94 47.53 8.98
CA ARG A 38 -22.76 48.46 8.17
C ARG A 38 -23.95 49.01 8.96
N SER A 39 -24.69 48.18 9.68
CA SER A 39 -25.86 48.59 10.45
C SER A 39 -25.48 49.57 11.57
N ILE A 40 -24.36 49.35 12.25
CA ILE A 40 -23.84 50.25 13.28
C ILE A 40 -23.49 51.61 12.68
N LEU A 41 -22.77 51.64 11.56
CA LEU A 41 -22.33 52.89 10.92
C LEU A 41 -23.48 53.64 10.26
N TYR A 42 -24.44 52.96 9.64
CA TYR A 42 -25.52 53.54 8.83
C TYR A 42 -26.69 54.03 9.68
N ASP A 43 -27.11 53.28 10.71
CA ASP A 43 -28.32 53.58 11.48
C ASP A 43 -28.01 53.98 12.95
N PHE A 44 -27.18 53.19 13.66
CA PHE A 44 -27.11 53.32 15.11
C PHE A 44 -26.26 54.51 15.58
N ILE A 45 -25.13 54.82 14.92
CA ILE A 45 -24.29 55.95 15.26
C ILE A 45 -24.97 57.27 14.92
N PRO A 46 -25.51 57.51 13.72
CA PRO A 46 -26.19 58.77 13.39
C PRO A 46 -27.39 59.03 14.29
N ASN A 47 -28.15 57.99 14.63
CA ASN A 47 -29.32 58.11 15.50
C ASN A 47 -28.99 58.05 17.01
N LYS A 48 -27.70 58.10 17.41
CA LYS A 48 -27.22 58.07 18.81
C LYS A 48 -27.79 56.90 19.63
N LYS A 49 -28.04 55.73 19.00
CA LYS A 49 -28.62 54.53 19.62
C LYS A 49 -27.55 53.73 20.39
N LEU A 50 -26.88 54.33 21.39
CA LEU A 50 -25.75 53.73 22.09
C LEU A 50 -26.08 52.36 22.72
N LYS A 51 -27.26 52.23 23.34
CA LYS A 51 -27.71 50.97 23.95
C LYS A 51 -27.84 49.84 22.93
N VAL A 52 -28.30 50.15 21.71
CA VAL A 52 -28.41 49.18 20.62
C VAL A 52 -27.03 48.76 20.13
N ILE A 53 -26.07 49.70 20.02
CA ILE A 53 -24.70 49.38 19.66
C ILE A 53 -24.09 48.38 20.65
N PHE A 54 -24.21 48.62 21.97
CA PHE A 54 -23.71 47.69 22.99
C PHE A 54 -24.39 46.31 22.90
N LEU A 55 -25.71 46.27 22.67
CA LEU A 55 -26.44 45.02 22.48
C LEU A 55 -25.88 44.22 21.29
N PHE A 56 -25.66 44.87 20.15
CA PHE A 56 -25.10 44.20 18.95
C PHE A 56 -23.65 43.74 19.15
N LEU A 57 -22.84 44.49 19.90
CA LEU A 57 -21.47 44.02 20.25
C LEU A 57 -21.50 42.81 21.17
N ILE A 58 -22.45 42.74 22.11
CA ILE A 58 -22.66 41.55 22.95
C ILE A 58 -23.12 40.36 22.08
N VAL A 59 -24.05 40.57 21.16
CA VAL A 59 -24.48 39.53 20.20
C VAL A 59 -23.30 39.04 19.36
N LEU A 60 -22.47 39.94 18.84
CA LEU A 60 -21.28 39.60 18.07
C LEU A 60 -20.28 38.79 18.91
N PHE A 61 -20.10 39.13 20.18
CA PHE A 61 -19.27 38.37 21.11
C PHE A 61 -19.77 36.92 21.22
N PHE A 62 -21.07 36.72 21.43
CA PHE A 62 -21.65 35.37 21.49
C PHE A 62 -21.55 34.64 20.15
N ILE A 63 -21.71 35.30 19.00
CA ILE A 63 -21.48 34.71 17.67
C ILE A 63 -20.05 34.20 17.56
N TYR A 64 -19.06 34.97 18.05
CA TYR A 64 -17.66 34.52 18.04
C TYR A 64 -17.39 33.34 18.97
N VAL A 65 -18.04 33.27 20.13
CA VAL A 65 -17.97 32.12 21.02
C VAL A 65 -18.57 30.88 20.34
N ILE A 66 -19.75 31.02 19.72
CA ILE A 66 -20.37 29.92 18.95
C ILE A 66 -19.45 29.49 17.80
N LYS A 67 -18.93 30.44 17.04
CA LYS A 67 -17.98 30.16 15.95
C LYS A 67 -16.74 29.42 16.44
N MET A 68 -16.20 29.78 17.59
CA MET A 68 -15.06 29.07 18.21
C MET A 68 -15.42 27.62 18.51
N LEU A 69 -16.60 27.36 19.11
CA LEU A 69 -17.06 26.00 19.39
C LEU A 69 -17.30 25.17 18.11
N LEU A 70 -17.87 25.80 17.09
CA LEU A 70 -18.08 25.17 15.78
C LEU A 70 -16.75 24.86 15.07
N ASN A 71 -15.77 25.79 15.12
CA ASN A 71 -14.44 25.51 14.58
C ASN A 71 -13.74 24.37 15.31
N TYR A 72 -13.89 24.29 16.65
CA TYR A 72 -13.39 23.13 17.41
C TYR A 72 -14.09 21.84 16.96
N PHE A 73 -15.41 21.88 16.78
CA PHE A 73 -16.17 20.73 16.33
C PHE A 73 -15.71 20.26 14.95
N VAL A 74 -15.64 21.14 13.96
CA VAL A 74 -15.19 20.83 12.58
C VAL A 74 -13.74 20.33 12.60
N GLY A 75 -12.84 21.05 13.28
CA GLY A 75 -11.43 20.70 13.36
C GLY A 75 -11.15 19.34 14.02
N PHE A 76 -12.01 18.88 14.92
CA PHE A 76 -11.85 17.58 15.55
C PHE A 76 -12.67 16.48 14.84
N TYR A 77 -13.98 16.68 14.73
CA TYR A 77 -14.87 15.62 14.24
C TYR A 77 -14.78 15.41 12.73
N GLY A 78 -14.48 16.45 11.96
CA GLY A 78 -14.22 16.32 10.53
C GLY A 78 -13.01 15.43 10.26
N HIS A 79 -11.87 15.69 10.95
CA HIS A 79 -10.69 14.82 10.84
C HIS A 79 -10.98 13.38 11.31
N VAL A 80 -11.79 13.20 12.38
CA VAL A 80 -12.21 11.87 12.84
C VAL A 80 -12.98 11.11 11.75
N VAL A 81 -13.83 11.78 10.96
CA VAL A 81 -14.51 11.15 9.81
C VAL A 81 -13.49 10.70 8.78
N GLY A 82 -12.52 11.55 8.41
CA GLY A 82 -11.44 11.19 7.48
C GLY A 82 -10.66 9.96 7.95
N VAL A 83 -10.23 9.96 9.22
CA VAL A 83 -9.47 8.84 9.83
C VAL A 83 -10.29 7.53 9.84
N LYS A 84 -11.59 7.60 10.12
CA LYS A 84 -12.46 6.41 10.09
C LYS A 84 -12.61 5.85 8.67
N ILE A 85 -12.82 6.72 7.68
CA ILE A 85 -12.86 6.31 6.26
C ILE A 85 -11.53 5.66 5.87
N GLN A 86 -10.39 6.25 6.26
CA GLN A 86 -9.05 5.68 6.03
C GLN A 86 -8.91 4.29 6.67
N ALA A 87 -9.38 4.13 7.92
CA ALA A 87 -9.30 2.85 8.62
C ALA A 87 -10.15 1.76 7.94
N ASP A 88 -11.34 2.10 7.47
CA ASP A 88 -12.20 1.16 6.74
C ASP A 88 -11.57 0.75 5.40
N MET A 89 -11.04 1.73 4.63
CA MET A 89 -10.34 1.46 3.38
C MET A 89 -9.08 0.61 3.60
N ARG A 90 -8.32 0.89 4.67
CA ARG A 90 -7.12 0.09 5.01
C ARG A 90 -7.48 -1.34 5.35
N ARG A 91 -8.57 -1.55 6.08
CA ARG A 91 -9.08 -2.89 6.43
C ARG A 91 -9.49 -3.68 5.19
N ASP A 92 -10.27 -3.04 4.31
CA ASP A 92 -10.71 -3.65 3.06
C ASP A 92 -9.51 -4.00 2.17
N LEU A 93 -8.56 -3.06 2.02
CA LEU A 93 -7.36 -3.27 1.22
C LEU A 93 -6.48 -4.39 1.77
N PHE A 94 -6.25 -4.42 3.08
CA PHE A 94 -5.43 -5.46 3.70
C PHE A 94 -6.08 -6.84 3.58
N LYS A 95 -7.40 -6.92 3.79
CA LYS A 95 -8.15 -8.16 3.60
C LYS A 95 -8.06 -8.66 2.15
N HIS A 96 -8.23 -7.76 1.19
CA HIS A 96 -8.14 -8.07 -0.23
C HIS A 96 -6.73 -8.57 -0.60
N ILE A 97 -5.67 -7.88 -0.14
CA ILE A 97 -4.28 -8.27 -0.37
C ILE A 97 -3.97 -9.67 0.16
N GLN A 98 -4.55 -10.10 1.29
CA GLN A 98 -4.36 -11.46 1.81
C GLN A 98 -4.95 -12.55 0.91
N ASN A 99 -5.91 -12.21 0.06
CA ASN A 99 -6.58 -13.12 -0.86
C ASN A 99 -6.09 -13.00 -2.31
N MET A 100 -5.08 -12.16 -2.57
CA MET A 100 -4.56 -11.97 -3.93
C MET A 100 -3.64 -13.11 -4.35
N PRO A 101 -3.60 -13.45 -5.66
CA PRO A 101 -2.71 -14.47 -6.18
C PRO A 101 -1.23 -14.10 -6.00
N ILE A 102 -0.39 -15.11 -5.78
CA ILE A 102 1.06 -14.93 -5.55
C ILE A 102 1.73 -14.20 -6.71
N SER A 103 1.27 -14.41 -7.94
CA SER A 103 1.76 -13.68 -9.12
C SER A 103 1.71 -12.16 -9.02
N TYR A 104 0.82 -11.61 -8.19
CA TYR A 104 0.80 -10.18 -7.90
C TYR A 104 2.02 -9.75 -7.08
N PHE A 105 2.41 -10.54 -6.08
CA PHE A 105 3.54 -10.24 -5.20
C PHE A 105 4.88 -10.41 -5.91
N ASP A 106 4.96 -11.30 -6.89
CA ASP A 106 6.16 -11.46 -7.72
C ASP A 106 6.42 -10.24 -8.61
N LYS A 107 5.33 -9.58 -9.07
CA LYS A 107 5.42 -8.40 -9.94
C LYS A 107 5.64 -7.10 -9.19
N ASN A 108 5.19 -7.02 -7.94
CA ASN A 108 5.14 -5.78 -7.18
C ASN A 108 6.08 -5.82 -5.98
N GLN A 109 6.86 -4.77 -5.80
CA GLN A 109 7.73 -4.67 -4.63
C GLN A 109 6.91 -4.42 -3.36
N THR A 110 7.29 -5.07 -2.26
CA THR A 110 6.62 -4.90 -0.96
C THR A 110 6.55 -3.42 -0.53
N GLY A 111 7.60 -2.63 -0.82
CA GLY A 111 7.64 -1.21 -0.50
C GLY A 111 6.56 -0.40 -1.22
N ASP A 112 6.26 -0.71 -2.48
CA ASP A 112 5.20 -0.03 -3.25
C ASP A 112 3.82 -0.37 -2.67
N ILE A 113 3.59 -1.63 -2.34
CA ILE A 113 2.34 -2.08 -1.71
C ILE A 113 2.15 -1.38 -0.36
N MET A 114 3.19 -1.31 0.48
CA MET A 114 3.15 -0.61 1.77
C MET A 114 2.87 0.89 1.59
N SER A 115 3.50 1.54 0.61
CA SER A 115 3.25 2.96 0.31
C SER A 115 1.79 3.23 -0.06
N ARG A 116 1.16 2.32 -0.80
CA ARG A 116 -0.27 2.43 -1.16
C ARG A 116 -1.20 2.24 0.04
N ILE A 117 -0.84 1.36 0.99
CA ILE A 117 -1.63 1.11 2.21
C ILE A 117 -1.48 2.26 3.23
N ILE A 118 -0.34 2.94 3.25
CA ILE A 118 -0.04 3.96 4.25
C ILE A 118 -0.22 5.36 3.67
N ASN A 119 0.57 5.74 2.66
CA ASN A 119 0.64 7.12 2.17
C ASN A 119 -0.56 7.51 1.32
N ASP A 120 -0.96 6.66 0.36
CA ASP A 120 -2.10 6.97 -0.51
C ASP A 120 -3.40 7.11 0.31
N LEU A 121 -3.58 6.30 1.35
CA LEU A 121 -4.76 6.39 2.20
C LEU A 121 -4.77 7.65 3.09
N VAL A 122 -3.62 8.25 3.40
CA VAL A 122 -3.56 9.57 4.06
C VAL A 122 -4.07 10.64 3.10
N ASP A 123 -3.55 10.68 1.87
CA ASP A 123 -4.01 11.65 0.85
C ASP A 123 -5.51 11.52 0.56
N ILE A 124 -6.05 10.30 0.55
CA ILE A 124 -7.48 10.03 0.39
C ILE A 124 -8.28 10.54 1.59
N SER A 125 -7.78 10.35 2.83
CA SER A 125 -8.41 10.83 4.05
C SER A 125 -8.53 12.34 4.08
N GLU A 126 -7.45 13.06 3.71
CA GLU A 126 -7.43 14.51 3.59
C GLU A 126 -8.46 15.00 2.55
N LEU A 127 -8.52 14.34 1.38
CA LEU A 127 -9.54 14.64 0.38
C LEU A 127 -10.96 14.39 0.90
N ALA A 128 -11.16 13.28 1.61
CA ALA A 128 -12.48 12.89 2.09
C ALA A 128 -13.06 13.87 3.11
N HIS A 129 -12.21 14.53 3.89
CA HIS A 129 -12.62 15.54 4.86
C HIS A 129 -12.61 16.96 4.24
N HIS A 130 -11.44 17.46 3.88
CA HIS A 130 -11.29 18.85 3.41
C HIS A 130 -11.93 19.11 2.05
N GLY A 131 -11.98 18.13 1.14
CA GLY A 131 -12.54 18.34 -0.20
C GLY A 131 -13.97 18.87 -0.18
N PRO A 132 -14.94 18.14 0.41
CA PRO A 132 -16.32 18.61 0.51
C PRO A 132 -16.48 19.84 1.39
N GLU A 133 -15.77 19.92 2.52
CA GLU A 133 -15.84 21.02 3.49
C GLU A 133 -15.38 22.35 2.86
N ASP A 134 -14.21 22.39 2.24
CA ASP A 134 -13.64 23.60 1.66
C ASP A 134 -14.49 24.15 0.51
N VAL A 135 -15.02 23.26 -0.34
CA VAL A 135 -15.93 23.64 -1.42
C VAL A 135 -17.23 24.21 -0.84
N PHE A 136 -17.77 23.58 0.21
CA PHE A 136 -19.01 23.98 0.83
C PHE A 136 -18.88 25.33 1.54
N ILE A 137 -17.89 25.51 2.43
CA ILE A 137 -17.63 26.77 3.13
C ILE A 137 -17.40 27.91 2.14
N SER A 138 -16.53 27.69 1.15
CA SER A 138 -16.20 28.69 0.14
C SER A 138 -17.41 29.05 -0.71
N GLY A 139 -18.21 28.07 -1.09
CA GLY A 139 -19.46 28.27 -1.84
C GLY A 139 -20.45 29.15 -1.07
N VAL A 140 -20.69 28.83 0.21
CA VAL A 140 -21.61 29.63 1.07
C VAL A 140 -21.13 31.07 1.24
N LEU A 141 -19.83 31.27 1.48
CA LEU A 141 -19.26 32.62 1.64
C LEU A 141 -19.32 33.43 0.34
N VAL A 142 -18.96 32.83 -0.79
CA VAL A 142 -18.97 33.52 -2.11
C VAL A 142 -20.39 33.87 -2.50
N ILE A 143 -21.34 32.91 -2.42
CA ILE A 143 -22.75 33.12 -2.78
C ILE A 143 -23.41 34.09 -1.82
N GLY A 144 -23.21 33.92 -0.52
CA GLY A 144 -23.77 34.83 0.50
C GLY A 144 -23.28 36.26 0.36
N SER A 145 -21.98 36.45 0.09
CA SER A 145 -21.40 37.77 -0.19
C SER A 145 -21.99 38.37 -1.48
N PHE A 146 -22.13 37.59 -2.54
CA PHE A 146 -22.72 38.04 -3.80
C PHE A 146 -24.16 38.49 -3.61
N ILE A 147 -25.01 37.70 -2.95
CA ILE A 147 -26.42 38.03 -2.70
C ILE A 147 -26.54 39.29 -1.86
N TYR A 148 -25.68 39.49 -0.88
CA TYR A 148 -25.72 40.69 -0.05
C TYR A 148 -25.28 41.94 -0.82
N LEU A 149 -24.13 41.88 -1.51
CA LEU A 149 -23.54 43.02 -2.20
C LEU A 149 -24.34 43.46 -3.43
N ILE A 150 -24.97 42.54 -4.16
CA ILE A 150 -25.75 42.87 -5.37
C ILE A 150 -26.98 43.75 -5.03
N ASN A 151 -27.53 43.57 -3.80
CA ASN A 151 -28.63 44.41 -3.29
C ASN A 151 -28.18 45.82 -2.88
N LEU A 152 -26.86 46.04 -2.66
CA LEU A 152 -26.32 47.36 -2.41
C LEU A 152 -26.07 48.12 -3.71
N ASN A 153 -25.30 47.51 -4.63
CA ASN A 153 -25.07 48.07 -5.96
C ASN A 153 -24.64 46.95 -6.95
N ALA A 154 -25.47 46.67 -7.93
CA ALA A 154 -25.23 45.56 -8.86
C ALA A 154 -23.97 45.77 -9.71
N ILE A 155 -23.69 46.98 -10.20
CA ILE A 155 -22.55 47.23 -11.10
C ILE A 155 -21.23 47.08 -10.31
N LEU A 156 -21.12 47.64 -9.13
CA LEU A 156 -19.93 47.52 -8.30
C LEU A 156 -19.68 46.06 -7.88
N THR A 157 -20.73 45.32 -7.57
CA THR A 157 -20.64 43.88 -7.27
C THR A 157 -20.10 43.09 -8.47
N CYS A 158 -20.62 43.38 -9.69
CA CYS A 158 -20.10 42.73 -10.90
C CYS A 158 -18.61 43.02 -11.14
N ILE A 159 -18.16 44.25 -10.87
CA ILE A 159 -16.73 44.65 -10.98
C ILE A 159 -15.89 43.81 -10.02
N VAL A 160 -16.28 43.67 -8.75
CA VAL A 160 -15.55 42.89 -7.73
C VAL A 160 -15.53 41.41 -8.12
N PHE A 161 -16.68 40.83 -8.47
CA PHE A 161 -16.79 39.41 -8.77
C PHE A 161 -16.17 39.03 -10.11
N PHE A 162 -15.93 39.94 -11.02
CA PHE A 162 -15.18 39.72 -12.26
C PHE A 162 -13.72 39.29 -12.03
N PHE A 163 -13.13 39.69 -10.89
CA PHE A 163 -11.77 39.26 -10.52
C PHE A 163 -11.69 37.79 -10.08
N ILE A 164 -12.78 37.19 -9.60
CA ILE A 164 -12.78 35.79 -9.14
C ILE A 164 -12.42 34.80 -10.27
N PRO A 165 -13.06 34.85 -11.45
CA PRO A 165 -12.67 33.97 -12.56
C PRO A 165 -11.27 34.28 -13.10
N ILE A 166 -10.81 35.54 -13.08
CA ILE A 166 -9.43 35.90 -13.48
C ILE A 166 -8.43 35.25 -12.53
N LEU A 167 -8.68 35.35 -11.21
CA LEU A 167 -7.84 34.72 -10.20
C LEU A 167 -7.82 33.19 -10.36
N ALA A 168 -8.98 32.56 -10.62
CA ALA A 168 -9.08 31.14 -10.86
C ALA A 168 -8.30 30.70 -12.13
N LEU A 169 -8.44 31.43 -13.23
CA LEU A 169 -7.73 31.13 -14.50
C LEU A 169 -6.21 31.24 -14.32
N LEU A 170 -5.72 32.34 -13.72
CA LEU A 170 -4.29 32.53 -13.49
C LEU A 170 -3.75 31.42 -12.56
N THR A 171 -4.50 31.11 -11.51
CA THR A 171 -4.15 30.02 -10.58
C THR A 171 -3.96 28.71 -11.32
N ILE A 172 -4.90 28.31 -12.19
CA ILE A 172 -4.84 27.08 -12.96
C ILE A 172 -3.60 27.07 -13.87
N VAL A 173 -3.35 28.17 -14.59
CA VAL A 173 -2.23 28.28 -15.54
C VAL A 173 -0.87 28.20 -14.84
N LEU A 174 -0.66 29.02 -13.83
CA LEU A 174 0.61 29.09 -13.11
C LEU A 174 0.86 27.82 -12.30
N ARG A 175 -0.19 27.28 -11.67
CA ARG A 175 -0.10 26.04 -10.93
C ARG A 175 0.34 24.86 -11.78
N ASN A 176 -0.19 24.71 -12.99
CA ASN A 176 0.21 23.61 -13.87
C ASN A 176 1.71 23.64 -14.19
N ARG A 177 2.30 24.81 -14.36
CA ARG A 177 3.76 24.96 -14.54
C ARG A 177 4.54 24.62 -13.28
N MET A 178 4.07 25.12 -12.14
CA MET A 178 4.67 24.81 -10.83
C MET A 178 4.65 23.30 -10.56
N MET A 179 3.51 22.65 -10.76
CA MET A 179 3.36 21.20 -10.52
C MET A 179 4.24 20.34 -11.42
N ARG A 180 4.45 20.74 -12.70
CA ARG A 180 5.41 20.06 -13.59
C ARG A 180 6.83 20.15 -13.06
N ALA A 181 7.28 21.32 -12.61
CA ALA A 181 8.60 21.49 -12.04
C ALA A 181 8.79 20.70 -10.73
N PHE A 182 7.76 20.63 -9.88
CA PHE A 182 7.79 19.78 -8.69
C PHE A 182 7.79 18.28 -9.03
N ALA A 183 7.11 17.86 -10.10
CA ALA A 183 7.15 16.48 -10.58
C ALA A 183 8.56 16.10 -11.04
N GLU A 184 9.27 16.97 -11.77
CA GLU A 184 10.67 16.76 -12.15
C GLU A 184 11.59 16.66 -10.93
N THR A 185 11.35 17.46 -9.90
CA THR A 185 12.07 17.35 -8.62
C THR A 185 11.85 15.96 -7.97
N ARG A 186 10.62 15.43 -8.00
CA ARG A 186 10.32 14.08 -7.46
C ARG A 186 11.05 12.98 -8.21
N THR A 187 11.15 13.06 -9.54
CA THR A 187 11.91 12.07 -10.34
C THR A 187 13.40 12.11 -10.03
N THR A 188 13.98 13.29 -9.83
CA THR A 188 15.40 13.41 -9.44
C THR A 188 15.67 12.88 -8.04
N VAL A 189 14.75 13.11 -7.07
CA VAL A 189 14.81 12.52 -5.72
C VAL A 189 14.73 10.99 -5.79
N GLY A 190 13.81 10.45 -6.61
CA GLY A 190 13.71 9.01 -6.84
C GLY A 190 15.03 8.40 -7.35
N ALA A 191 15.69 9.06 -8.31
CA ALA A 191 16.99 8.62 -8.82
C ALA A 191 18.11 8.68 -7.76
N ILE A 192 18.11 9.72 -6.91
CA ILE A 192 19.04 9.80 -5.78
C ILE A 192 18.81 8.67 -4.79
N ASN A 193 17.56 8.42 -4.42
CA ASN A 193 17.21 7.37 -3.47
C ASN A 193 17.64 5.98 -3.99
N ALA A 194 17.41 5.69 -5.28
CA ALA A 194 17.88 4.46 -5.90
C ALA A 194 19.40 4.32 -5.84
N ASN A 195 20.14 5.39 -6.16
CA ASN A 195 21.59 5.39 -6.08
C ASN A 195 22.11 5.20 -4.64
N LEU A 196 21.51 5.90 -3.66
CA LEU A 196 21.83 5.75 -2.24
C LEU A 196 21.55 4.34 -1.73
N SER A 197 20.38 3.79 -2.07
CA SER A 197 20.02 2.42 -1.69
C SER A 197 21.04 1.41 -2.21
N ASN A 198 21.45 1.53 -3.49
CA ASN A 198 22.45 0.68 -4.09
C ASN A 198 23.83 0.85 -3.43
N ALA A 199 24.27 2.10 -3.20
CA ALA A 199 25.56 2.37 -2.58
C ALA A 199 25.63 1.87 -1.13
N ILE A 200 24.55 2.03 -0.34
CA ILE A 200 24.49 1.57 1.05
C ILE A 200 24.40 0.04 1.11
N SER A 201 23.56 -0.58 0.29
CA SER A 201 23.43 -2.05 0.22
C SER A 201 24.75 -2.69 -0.25
N GLY A 202 25.43 -2.04 -1.22
CA GLY A 202 26.73 -2.46 -1.76
C GLY A 202 27.95 -1.95 -1.00
N ILE A 203 27.82 -1.39 0.21
CA ILE A 203 28.92 -0.70 0.92
C ILE A 203 30.14 -1.60 1.15
N ARG A 204 29.93 -2.90 1.40
CA ARG A 204 31.02 -3.87 1.56
C ARG A 204 31.82 -4.02 0.26
N VAL A 205 31.12 -4.08 -0.88
CA VAL A 205 31.75 -4.16 -2.20
C VAL A 205 32.51 -2.88 -2.50
N SER A 206 31.89 -1.72 -2.32
CA SER A 206 32.53 -0.41 -2.53
C SER A 206 33.81 -0.26 -1.70
N LYS A 207 33.79 -0.70 -0.43
CA LYS A 207 34.99 -0.68 0.44
C LYS A 207 36.02 -1.70 0.04
N SER A 208 35.64 -2.94 -0.34
CA SER A 208 36.58 -3.99 -0.72
C SER A 208 37.39 -3.64 -2.00
N PHE A 209 36.75 -2.91 -2.92
CA PHE A 209 37.40 -2.44 -4.14
C PHE A 209 37.97 -1.00 -4.04
N ASN A 210 37.91 -0.37 -2.85
CA ASN A 210 38.34 1.01 -2.60
C ASN A 210 37.71 2.06 -3.53
N ASN A 211 36.45 1.88 -3.92
CA ASN A 211 35.71 2.70 -4.87
C ASN A 211 34.79 3.75 -4.23
N SER A 212 34.99 4.11 -2.96
CA SER A 212 34.17 5.10 -2.25
C SER A 212 34.08 6.45 -2.96
N LYS A 213 35.19 6.89 -3.60
CA LYS A 213 35.22 8.14 -4.36
C LYS A 213 34.37 8.09 -5.63
N TYR A 214 34.28 6.93 -6.28
CA TYR A 214 33.40 6.72 -7.44
C TYR A 214 31.93 6.84 -7.05
N GLU A 215 31.53 6.19 -5.97
CA GLU A 215 30.16 6.26 -5.46
C GLU A 215 29.79 7.68 -5.01
N TYR A 216 30.72 8.40 -4.35
CA TYR A 216 30.54 9.80 -4.00
C TYR A 216 30.29 10.69 -5.22
N ASN A 217 31.12 10.56 -6.28
CA ASN A 217 30.96 11.34 -7.50
C ASN A 217 29.64 11.07 -8.21
N LYS A 218 29.18 9.81 -8.19
CA LYS A 218 27.90 9.40 -8.73
C LYS A 218 26.74 10.05 -7.96
N PHE A 219 26.80 10.03 -6.62
CA PHE A 219 25.83 10.72 -5.76
C PHE A 219 25.84 12.23 -6.04
N GLU A 220 27.02 12.88 -6.08
CA GLU A 220 27.14 14.33 -6.28
C GLU A 220 26.56 14.76 -7.64
N SER A 221 26.76 13.98 -8.68
CA SER A 221 26.11 14.22 -10.00
C SER A 221 24.59 14.22 -9.90
N GLY A 222 24.01 13.28 -9.14
CA GLY A 222 22.57 13.24 -8.85
C GLY A 222 22.10 14.45 -8.04
N ASN A 223 22.89 14.83 -7.01
CA ASN A 223 22.61 15.94 -6.13
C ASN A 223 22.59 17.28 -6.88
N ILE A 224 23.51 17.49 -7.80
CA ILE A 224 23.54 18.69 -8.68
C ILE A 224 22.26 18.75 -9.54
N LYS A 225 21.84 17.64 -10.15
CA LYS A 225 20.61 17.59 -10.93
C LYS A 225 19.38 17.94 -10.07
N TYR A 226 19.33 17.42 -8.84
CA TYR A 226 18.27 17.76 -7.89
C TYR A 226 18.25 19.25 -7.55
N ILE A 227 19.42 19.87 -7.30
CA ILE A 227 19.52 21.31 -7.01
C ILE A 227 18.96 22.13 -8.18
N ILE A 228 19.29 21.77 -9.42
CA ILE A 228 18.80 22.46 -10.62
C ILE A 228 17.27 22.34 -10.72
N ALA A 229 16.75 21.12 -10.62
CA ALA A 229 15.30 20.87 -10.66
C ALA A 229 14.56 21.60 -9.52
N ARG A 230 15.13 21.59 -8.31
CA ARG A 230 14.54 22.24 -7.13
C ARG A 230 14.53 23.76 -7.26
N LYS A 231 15.59 24.37 -7.80
CA LYS A 231 15.63 25.81 -8.10
C LYS A 231 14.54 26.20 -9.10
N ALA A 232 14.33 25.41 -10.17
CA ALA A 232 13.25 25.64 -11.13
C ALA A 232 11.87 25.52 -10.48
N ALA A 233 11.67 24.53 -9.59
CA ALA A 233 10.41 24.39 -8.86
C ALA A 233 10.13 25.58 -7.93
N TYR A 234 11.13 26.07 -7.21
CA TYR A 234 10.98 27.26 -6.36
C TYR A 234 10.78 28.55 -7.16
N LEU A 235 11.38 28.67 -8.35
CA LEU A 235 11.09 29.81 -9.24
C LEU A 235 9.59 29.83 -9.62
N TRP A 236 9.06 28.70 -10.06
CA TRP A 236 7.63 28.63 -10.41
C TRP A 236 6.71 28.80 -9.21
N LEU A 237 7.11 28.35 -8.02
CA LEU A 237 6.39 28.62 -6.76
C LEU A 237 6.36 30.12 -6.47
N ALA A 238 7.49 30.81 -6.59
CA ALA A 238 7.57 32.27 -6.37
C ALA A 238 6.71 33.03 -7.38
N VAL A 239 6.75 32.65 -8.67
CA VAL A 239 5.90 33.24 -9.71
C VAL A 239 4.41 32.98 -9.43
N PHE A 240 4.06 31.77 -8.99
CA PHE A 240 2.69 31.42 -8.62
C PHE A 240 2.19 32.27 -7.43
N GLN A 241 2.95 32.32 -6.34
CA GLN A 241 2.57 33.10 -5.15
C GLN A 241 2.52 34.60 -5.45
N GLY A 242 3.56 35.12 -6.10
CA GLY A 242 3.62 36.54 -6.48
C GLY A 242 2.48 36.95 -7.41
N GLY A 243 2.13 36.10 -8.38
CA GLY A 243 1.01 36.33 -9.28
C GLY A 243 -0.35 36.38 -8.55
N ILE A 244 -0.58 35.47 -7.61
CA ILE A 244 -1.80 35.48 -6.80
C ILE A 244 -1.89 36.75 -5.93
N TYR A 245 -0.81 37.08 -5.23
CA TYR A 245 -0.80 38.31 -4.39
C TYR A 245 -1.02 39.56 -5.23
N TYR A 246 -0.39 39.66 -6.40
CA TYR A 246 -0.57 40.77 -7.31
C TYR A 246 -2.04 40.95 -7.75
N ILE A 247 -2.75 39.86 -8.08
CA ILE A 247 -4.18 39.98 -8.45
C ILE A 247 -5.04 40.40 -7.26
N ILE A 248 -4.74 39.88 -6.06
CA ILE A 248 -5.44 40.32 -4.85
C ILE A 248 -5.23 41.83 -4.61
N ASP A 249 -4.01 42.30 -4.75
CA ASP A 249 -3.70 43.72 -4.61
C ASP A 249 -4.38 44.57 -5.70
N MET A 250 -4.46 44.03 -6.96
CA MET A 250 -5.23 44.67 -8.03
C MET A 250 -6.74 44.69 -7.74
N LEU A 251 -7.30 43.67 -7.12
CA LEU A 251 -8.70 43.65 -6.68
C LEU A 251 -8.95 44.76 -5.65
N TYR A 252 -8.03 44.93 -4.68
CA TYR A 252 -8.14 46.04 -3.71
C TYR A 252 -8.02 47.39 -4.39
N LEU A 253 -7.08 47.56 -5.34
CA LEU A 253 -6.89 48.81 -6.07
C LEU A 253 -8.14 49.17 -6.90
N VAL A 254 -8.68 48.20 -7.63
CA VAL A 254 -9.88 48.41 -8.44
C VAL A 254 -11.10 48.65 -7.57
N MET A 255 -11.22 47.97 -6.43
CA MET A 255 -12.28 48.24 -5.46
C MET A 255 -12.15 49.67 -4.88
N LEU A 256 -10.94 50.09 -4.53
CA LEU A 256 -10.68 51.44 -4.02
C LEU A 256 -11.05 52.50 -5.07
N LEU A 257 -10.59 52.33 -6.32
CA LEU A 257 -10.86 53.23 -7.42
C LEU A 257 -12.37 53.31 -7.74
N SER A 258 -12.97 52.13 -8.03
CA SER A 258 -14.39 52.08 -8.40
C SER A 258 -15.29 52.51 -7.25
N GLY A 259 -15.03 52.04 -6.03
CA GLY A 259 -15.78 52.45 -4.83
C GLY A 259 -15.70 53.95 -4.56
N THR A 260 -14.51 54.56 -4.72
CA THR A 260 -14.32 56.02 -4.58
C THR A 260 -15.10 56.78 -5.64
N LEU A 261 -15.03 56.35 -6.93
CA LEU A 261 -15.79 56.98 -8.00
C LEU A 261 -17.31 56.87 -7.78
N PHE A 262 -17.80 55.69 -7.38
CA PHE A 262 -19.23 55.50 -7.11
C PHE A 262 -19.70 56.33 -5.91
N THR A 263 -18.84 56.49 -4.90
CA THR A 263 -19.13 57.36 -3.74
C THR A 263 -19.10 58.84 -4.15
N TYR A 264 -18.11 59.26 -4.95
CA TYR A 264 -17.98 60.65 -5.42
C TYR A 264 -19.20 61.08 -6.27
N TYR A 265 -19.72 60.15 -7.11
CA TYR A 265 -20.93 60.39 -7.91
C TYR A 265 -22.24 60.05 -7.16
N GLU A 266 -22.19 59.91 -5.84
CA GLU A 266 -23.34 59.66 -4.97
C GLU A 266 -24.15 58.38 -5.36
N LYS A 267 -23.52 57.42 -6.02
CA LYS A 267 -24.16 56.12 -6.39
C LYS A 267 -24.20 55.12 -5.24
N ILE A 268 -23.30 55.26 -4.28
CA ILE A 268 -23.25 54.51 -3.03
C ILE A 268 -22.85 55.48 -1.89
N SER A 269 -23.19 55.10 -0.67
CA SER A 269 -22.71 55.83 0.52
C SER A 269 -21.26 55.45 0.88
N VAL A 270 -20.57 56.34 1.65
CA VAL A 270 -19.25 56.02 2.23
C VAL A 270 -19.32 54.72 3.07
N ILE A 271 -20.43 54.49 3.73
CA ILE A 271 -20.64 53.30 4.59
C ILE A 271 -20.78 52.04 3.71
N ASP A 272 -21.47 52.13 2.57
CA ASP A 272 -21.55 51.05 1.61
C ASP A 272 -20.16 50.73 1.04
N PHE A 273 -19.36 51.73 0.72
CA PHE A 273 -17.97 51.56 0.30
C PHE A 273 -17.12 50.79 1.33
N VAL A 274 -17.19 51.19 2.61
CA VAL A 274 -16.53 50.47 3.70
C VAL A 274 -17.03 49.01 3.77
N THR A 275 -18.33 48.81 3.61
CA THR A 275 -18.94 47.48 3.61
C THR A 275 -18.38 46.61 2.48
N TYR A 276 -18.24 47.15 1.25
CA TYR A 276 -17.59 46.46 0.15
C TYR A 276 -16.15 46.06 0.47
N MET A 277 -15.36 46.94 1.09
CA MET A 277 -13.98 46.64 1.49
C MET A 277 -13.92 45.48 2.48
N LEU A 278 -14.84 45.43 3.44
CA LEU A 278 -14.94 44.32 4.41
C LEU A 278 -15.29 42.99 3.71
N PHE A 279 -16.24 43.01 2.76
CA PHE A 279 -16.60 41.80 1.99
C PHE A 279 -15.49 41.34 1.03
N VAL A 280 -14.76 42.28 0.41
CA VAL A 280 -13.58 41.91 -0.42
C VAL A 280 -12.55 41.17 0.43
N ASN A 281 -12.26 41.68 1.64
CA ASN A 281 -11.36 41.01 2.57
C ASN A 281 -11.88 39.62 2.97
N LEU A 282 -13.19 39.49 3.23
CA LEU A 282 -13.80 38.19 3.55
C LEU A 282 -13.70 37.18 2.39
N LEU A 283 -13.80 37.63 1.13
CA LEU A 283 -13.76 36.78 -0.05
C LEU A 283 -12.36 36.21 -0.38
N ILE A 284 -11.28 36.80 0.10
CA ILE A 284 -9.92 36.37 -0.19
C ILE A 284 -9.65 34.96 0.38
N THR A 285 -10.08 34.73 1.63
CA THR A 285 -9.84 33.44 2.31
C THR A 285 -10.50 32.25 1.60
N PRO A 286 -11.81 32.25 1.28
CA PRO A 286 -12.44 31.16 0.54
C PRO A 286 -11.83 30.94 -0.85
N VAL A 287 -11.41 32.01 -1.55
CA VAL A 287 -10.76 31.84 -2.85
C VAL A 287 -9.40 31.14 -2.70
N LYS A 288 -8.57 31.54 -1.74
CA LYS A 288 -7.30 30.85 -1.44
C LYS A 288 -7.54 29.39 -1.03
N ARG A 289 -8.59 29.11 -0.26
CA ARG A 289 -8.98 27.76 0.18
C ARG A 289 -9.34 26.87 -1.01
N LEU A 290 -10.18 27.34 -1.93
CA LEU A 290 -10.53 26.64 -3.17
C LEU A 290 -9.30 26.36 -4.06
N ILE A 291 -8.33 27.27 -4.10
CA ILE A 291 -7.08 27.09 -4.83
C ILE A 291 -6.27 25.92 -4.25
N ASN A 292 -6.15 25.84 -2.93
CA ASN A 292 -5.40 24.80 -2.25
C ASN A 292 -6.12 23.45 -2.31
N SER A 293 -7.46 23.43 -2.22
CA SER A 293 -8.24 22.18 -2.30
C SER A 293 -8.10 21.46 -3.64
N VAL A 294 -7.75 22.14 -4.74
CA VAL A 294 -7.47 21.48 -6.02
C VAL A 294 -6.27 20.54 -5.94
N GLU A 295 -5.23 20.88 -5.17
CA GLU A 295 -4.07 19.99 -4.97
C GLU A 295 -4.43 18.76 -4.15
N GLN A 296 -5.11 18.95 -3.04
CA GLN A 296 -5.61 17.86 -2.21
C GLN A 296 -6.53 16.93 -3.02
N PHE A 297 -7.41 17.51 -3.86
CA PHE A 297 -8.27 16.75 -4.75
C PHE A 297 -7.46 15.89 -5.73
N GLN A 298 -6.42 16.43 -6.36
CA GLN A 298 -5.58 15.68 -7.30
C GLN A 298 -4.79 14.57 -6.62
N ASN A 299 -4.17 14.85 -5.47
CA ASN A 299 -3.40 13.85 -4.71
C ASN A 299 -4.32 12.73 -4.19
N GLY A 300 -5.42 13.10 -3.52
CA GLY A 300 -6.38 12.14 -3.01
C GLY A 300 -7.04 11.30 -4.10
N MET A 301 -7.43 11.90 -5.23
CA MET A 301 -8.00 11.16 -6.38
C MET A 301 -6.97 10.27 -7.06
N SER A 302 -5.70 10.67 -7.12
CA SER A 302 -4.62 9.81 -7.62
C SER A 302 -4.38 8.63 -6.69
N GLY A 303 -4.32 8.86 -5.37
CA GLY A 303 -4.25 7.80 -4.37
C GLY A 303 -5.45 6.85 -4.47
N PHE A 304 -6.68 7.41 -4.60
CA PHE A 304 -7.88 6.60 -4.74
C PHE A 304 -7.92 5.77 -6.03
N ARG A 305 -7.34 6.26 -7.13
CA ARG A 305 -7.20 5.48 -8.36
C ARG A 305 -6.31 4.27 -8.14
N ARG A 306 -5.13 4.43 -7.51
CA ARG A 306 -4.22 3.32 -7.19
C ARG A 306 -4.85 2.32 -6.21
N PHE A 307 -5.57 2.82 -5.19
CA PHE A 307 -6.36 1.97 -4.31
C PHE A 307 -7.40 1.15 -5.09
N PHE A 308 -8.14 1.81 -5.99
CA PHE A 308 -9.19 1.17 -6.79
C PHE A 308 -8.64 0.15 -7.79
N GLU A 309 -7.43 0.38 -8.33
CA GLU A 309 -6.71 -0.58 -9.18
C GLU A 309 -6.44 -1.87 -8.43
N ILE A 310 -5.93 -1.79 -7.18
CA ILE A 310 -5.65 -2.99 -6.37
C ILE A 310 -6.94 -3.73 -6.00
N ILE A 311 -7.95 -3.03 -5.51
CA ILE A 311 -9.23 -3.64 -5.07
C ILE A 311 -9.98 -4.34 -6.21
N ASN A 312 -9.70 -4.00 -7.47
CA ASN A 312 -10.31 -4.64 -8.63
C ASN A 312 -9.50 -5.81 -9.19
N ILE A 313 -8.31 -6.10 -8.67
CA ILE A 313 -7.57 -7.30 -9.07
C ILE A 313 -8.36 -8.52 -8.56
N PRO A 314 -8.59 -9.53 -9.39
CA PRO A 314 -9.27 -10.74 -8.95
C PRO A 314 -8.54 -11.39 -7.76
N GLU A 315 -9.28 -11.81 -6.75
CA GLU A 315 -8.78 -12.66 -5.67
C GLU A 315 -8.51 -14.07 -6.21
N GLU A 316 -7.75 -14.88 -5.46
CA GLU A 316 -7.59 -16.31 -5.78
C GLU A 316 -8.98 -16.96 -5.86
N GLU A 317 -9.20 -17.79 -6.89
CA GLU A 317 -10.46 -18.51 -7.02
C GLU A 317 -10.60 -19.55 -5.91
N GLU A 318 -11.63 -19.44 -5.11
CA GLU A 318 -11.91 -20.35 -4.01
C GLU A 318 -12.72 -21.54 -4.52
N GLY A 319 -12.19 -22.76 -4.37
CA GLY A 319 -12.96 -23.98 -4.59
C GLY A 319 -14.01 -24.17 -3.47
N LYS A 320 -15.05 -24.93 -3.74
CA LYS A 320 -16.18 -25.09 -2.82
C LYS A 320 -16.11 -26.35 -1.96
N LEU A 321 -15.23 -27.29 -2.31
CA LEU A 321 -15.13 -28.58 -1.65
C LEU A 321 -14.15 -28.52 -0.47
N GLU A 322 -14.66 -28.66 0.73
CA GLU A 322 -13.84 -28.89 1.92
C GLU A 322 -13.37 -30.33 1.96
N VAL A 323 -12.06 -30.55 1.86
CA VAL A 323 -11.44 -31.89 1.94
C VAL A 323 -10.89 -32.13 3.33
N GLY A 324 -11.04 -33.35 3.82
CA GLY A 324 -10.42 -33.79 5.06
C GLY A 324 -8.93 -34.11 4.85
N LYS A 325 -8.39 -35.06 5.64
CA LYS A 325 -7.01 -35.52 5.47
C LYS A 325 -6.89 -36.34 4.19
N LEU A 326 -6.08 -35.86 3.25
CA LEU A 326 -5.79 -36.52 1.98
C LEU A 326 -4.82 -37.70 2.18
N LYS A 327 -4.80 -38.67 1.22
CA LYS A 327 -3.78 -39.70 1.15
C LYS A 327 -2.54 -39.24 0.42
N GLY A 328 -2.70 -38.40 -0.60
CA GLY A 328 -1.63 -37.76 -1.35
C GLY A 328 -1.27 -38.47 -2.67
N ASP A 329 -2.23 -39.09 -3.36
CA ASP A 329 -2.04 -39.56 -4.74
C ASP A 329 -2.19 -38.37 -5.69
N ILE A 330 -1.09 -37.90 -6.30
CA ILE A 330 -1.06 -36.66 -7.10
C ILE A 330 -0.94 -37.01 -8.57
N VAL A 331 -1.82 -36.46 -9.42
CA VAL A 331 -1.80 -36.67 -10.87
C VAL A 331 -1.86 -35.33 -11.60
N PHE A 332 -0.87 -35.11 -12.46
CA PHE A 332 -0.88 -34.08 -13.50
C PHE A 332 -1.37 -34.74 -14.79
N ASP A 333 -2.41 -34.23 -15.39
CA ASP A 333 -3.02 -34.78 -16.61
C ASP A 333 -3.03 -33.70 -17.70
N ASN A 334 -2.13 -33.83 -18.68
CA ASN A 334 -1.97 -32.91 -19.82
C ASN A 334 -1.83 -31.44 -19.42
N VAL A 335 -1.08 -31.16 -18.36
CA VAL A 335 -0.94 -29.79 -17.79
C VAL A 335 -0.10 -28.93 -18.71
N THR A 336 -0.65 -27.75 -19.05
CA THR A 336 0.06 -26.69 -19.77
C THR A 336 0.19 -25.49 -18.83
N PHE A 337 1.43 -24.97 -18.70
CA PHE A 337 1.71 -23.86 -17.80
C PHE A 337 2.84 -22.97 -18.33
N ARG A 338 2.68 -21.66 -18.08
CA ARG A 338 3.72 -20.63 -18.24
C ARG A 338 3.58 -19.55 -17.17
N TYR A 339 4.69 -18.90 -16.83
CA TYR A 339 4.65 -17.65 -16.05
C TYR A 339 4.42 -16.49 -17.02
N GLU A 340 3.32 -15.75 -16.84
CA GLU A 340 2.96 -14.56 -17.66
C GLU A 340 2.87 -14.87 -19.17
N GLU A 341 3.35 -13.93 -20.01
CA GLU A 341 3.39 -14.05 -21.48
C GLU A 341 4.71 -14.70 -21.98
N ASN A 342 5.45 -15.38 -21.10
CA ASN A 342 6.68 -16.06 -21.44
C ASN A 342 6.40 -17.36 -22.20
N GLU A 343 7.47 -18.04 -22.65
CA GLU A 343 7.40 -19.38 -23.23
C GLU A 343 6.79 -20.39 -22.24
N ASN A 344 6.08 -21.38 -22.76
CA ASN A 344 5.51 -22.44 -21.94
C ASN A 344 6.64 -23.23 -21.25
N ILE A 345 6.49 -23.39 -19.93
CA ILE A 345 7.37 -24.27 -19.15
C ILE A 345 6.93 -25.71 -19.29
N PHE A 346 5.62 -25.92 -19.34
CA PHE A 346 5.01 -27.23 -19.59
C PHE A 346 4.00 -27.16 -20.74
N GLU A 347 4.07 -28.12 -21.64
CA GLU A 347 3.06 -28.40 -22.67
C GLU A 347 2.62 -29.84 -22.56
N ASN A 348 1.33 -30.07 -22.27
CA ASN A 348 0.74 -31.41 -22.12
C ASN A 348 1.52 -32.31 -21.14
N PHE A 349 2.04 -31.70 -20.06
CA PHE A 349 2.82 -32.40 -19.05
C PHE A 349 1.94 -33.34 -18.23
N SER A 350 2.34 -34.61 -18.15
CA SER A 350 1.62 -35.62 -17.38
C SER A 350 2.57 -36.34 -16.44
N LEU A 351 2.16 -36.44 -15.16
CA LEU A 351 2.95 -37.07 -14.10
C LEU A 351 2.01 -37.71 -13.08
N LYS A 352 2.36 -38.93 -12.61
CA LYS A 352 1.64 -39.60 -11.52
C LYS A 352 2.58 -39.91 -10.37
N ILE A 353 2.21 -39.44 -9.16
CA ILE A 353 2.93 -39.68 -7.90
C ILE A 353 1.99 -40.46 -6.98
N LYS A 354 2.39 -41.65 -6.57
CA LYS A 354 1.58 -42.49 -5.66
C LYS A 354 1.63 -41.96 -4.23
N ALA A 355 0.54 -42.11 -3.53
CA ALA A 355 0.47 -41.77 -2.10
C ALA A 355 1.54 -42.51 -1.30
N GLY A 356 2.20 -41.79 -0.37
CA GLY A 356 3.21 -42.34 0.52
C GLY A 356 4.57 -42.61 -0.11
N THR A 357 4.83 -42.14 -1.36
CA THR A 357 6.13 -42.31 -2.02
C THR A 357 6.97 -41.05 -1.94
N SER A 358 8.29 -41.21 -1.85
CA SER A 358 9.27 -40.12 -1.96
C SER A 358 9.75 -40.01 -3.42
N VAL A 359 9.54 -38.82 -4.01
CA VAL A 359 9.87 -38.52 -5.40
C VAL A 359 10.92 -37.43 -5.48
N ALA A 360 12.06 -37.69 -6.12
CA ALA A 360 13.09 -36.71 -6.39
C ALA A 360 12.94 -36.11 -7.79
N LEU A 361 12.82 -34.80 -7.93
CA LEU A 361 12.81 -34.07 -9.18
C LEU A 361 14.23 -33.60 -9.52
N VAL A 362 14.77 -34.07 -10.64
CA VAL A 362 16.15 -33.83 -11.09
C VAL A 362 16.14 -33.25 -12.50
N GLY A 363 17.11 -32.41 -12.83
CA GLY A 363 17.24 -31.81 -14.16
C GLY A 363 17.99 -30.47 -14.10
N GLU A 364 18.26 -29.90 -15.26
CA GLU A 364 18.92 -28.60 -15.36
C GLU A 364 18.17 -27.48 -14.63
N SER A 365 18.86 -26.38 -14.36
CA SER A 365 18.18 -25.19 -13.78
C SER A 365 17.20 -24.59 -14.80
N GLY A 366 16.00 -24.19 -14.35
CA GLY A 366 15.00 -23.55 -15.19
C GLY A 366 14.06 -24.52 -15.97
N VAL A 367 14.19 -25.82 -15.85
CA VAL A 367 13.31 -26.80 -16.56
C VAL A 367 11.93 -27.01 -15.91
N GLY A 368 11.60 -26.27 -14.84
CA GLY A 368 10.28 -26.31 -14.22
C GLY A 368 10.13 -27.16 -12.96
N LYS A 369 11.23 -27.67 -12.33
CA LYS A 369 11.16 -28.44 -11.08
C LYS A 369 10.37 -27.74 -9.97
N SER A 370 10.75 -26.53 -9.62
CA SER A 370 10.04 -25.72 -8.60
C SER A 370 8.64 -25.32 -9.05
N THR A 371 8.39 -25.24 -10.36
CA THR A 371 7.05 -24.95 -10.90
C THR A 371 6.07 -26.06 -10.56
N ILE A 372 6.48 -27.34 -10.64
CA ILE A 372 5.65 -28.49 -10.20
C ILE A 372 5.26 -28.29 -8.73
N CYS A 373 6.24 -27.94 -7.89
CA CYS A 373 6.04 -27.71 -6.45
C CYS A 373 5.09 -26.54 -6.15
N HIS A 374 5.06 -25.53 -7.00
CA HIS A 374 4.19 -24.37 -6.85
C HIS A 374 2.76 -24.60 -7.38
N LEU A 375 2.59 -25.48 -8.36
CA LEU A 375 1.27 -25.81 -8.93
C LEU A 375 0.41 -26.66 -7.98
N ILE A 376 1.01 -27.56 -7.19
CA ILE A 376 0.29 -28.45 -6.28
C ILE A 376 -0.51 -27.66 -5.20
N PRO A 377 0.06 -26.66 -4.48
CA PRO A 377 -0.67 -25.84 -3.53
C PRO A 377 -1.52 -24.72 -4.17
N ARG A 378 -1.64 -24.72 -5.50
CA ARG A 378 -2.32 -23.67 -6.29
C ARG A 378 -1.77 -22.27 -5.98
N PHE A 379 -0.45 -22.10 -5.95
CA PHE A 379 0.16 -20.77 -5.95
C PHE A 379 0.06 -20.12 -7.33
N TYR A 380 -0.05 -20.96 -8.37
CA TYR A 380 -0.32 -20.56 -9.75
C TYR A 380 -1.34 -21.51 -10.37
N GLU A 381 -2.11 -21.02 -11.33
CA GLU A 381 -3.13 -21.78 -12.05
C GLU A 381 -2.58 -22.34 -13.36
N ALA A 382 -2.88 -23.61 -13.64
CA ALA A 382 -2.58 -24.20 -14.93
C ALA A 382 -3.47 -23.61 -16.04
N LEU A 383 -2.87 -23.33 -17.20
CA LEU A 383 -3.59 -22.81 -18.38
C LEU A 383 -4.43 -23.88 -19.08
N GLY A 384 -4.03 -25.13 -18.98
CA GLY A 384 -4.72 -26.27 -19.55
C GLY A 384 -4.44 -27.55 -18.79
N GLY A 385 -5.23 -28.58 -19.01
CA GLY A 385 -5.18 -29.83 -18.27
C GLY A 385 -5.78 -29.74 -16.87
N LYS A 386 -5.46 -30.70 -16.03
CA LYS A 386 -5.90 -30.75 -14.63
C LYS A 386 -4.86 -31.34 -13.71
N ILE A 387 -4.87 -30.92 -12.46
CA ILE A 387 -4.08 -31.52 -11.38
C ILE A 387 -5.06 -32.07 -10.36
N THR A 388 -4.93 -33.34 -10.03
CA THR A 388 -5.80 -33.96 -9.04
C THR A 388 -5.00 -34.53 -7.87
N ILE A 389 -5.59 -34.46 -6.66
CA ILE A 389 -5.09 -35.14 -5.47
C ILE A 389 -6.19 -36.12 -5.02
N ASP A 390 -5.87 -37.40 -4.88
CA ASP A 390 -6.84 -38.46 -4.54
C ASP A 390 -8.06 -38.47 -5.48
N ASN A 391 -7.85 -38.26 -6.79
CA ASN A 391 -8.84 -38.14 -7.87
C ASN A 391 -9.77 -36.92 -7.79
N ILE A 392 -9.52 -35.94 -6.92
CA ILE A 392 -10.26 -34.66 -6.81
C ILE A 392 -9.43 -33.56 -7.46
N ASP A 393 -10.01 -32.79 -8.38
CA ASP A 393 -9.33 -31.64 -9.00
C ASP A 393 -9.04 -30.58 -7.92
N ILE A 394 -7.80 -30.09 -7.85
CA ILE A 394 -7.38 -29.10 -6.86
C ILE A 394 -8.15 -27.77 -7.00
N ARG A 395 -8.73 -27.47 -8.17
CA ARG A 395 -9.56 -26.30 -8.41
C ARG A 395 -10.93 -26.38 -7.72
N GLU A 396 -11.42 -27.60 -7.47
CA GLU A 396 -12.68 -27.81 -6.76
C GLU A 396 -12.52 -27.69 -5.24
N MET A 397 -11.31 -27.94 -4.71
CA MET A 397 -11.00 -27.89 -3.29
C MET A 397 -10.95 -26.44 -2.79
N SER A 398 -11.42 -26.18 -1.56
CA SER A 398 -11.14 -24.90 -0.89
C SER A 398 -9.63 -24.77 -0.68
N LEU A 399 -9.09 -23.56 -0.92
CA LEU A 399 -7.66 -23.28 -0.76
C LEU A 399 -7.17 -23.59 0.66
N SER A 400 -8.00 -23.29 1.64
CA SER A 400 -7.71 -23.58 3.05
C SER A 400 -7.54 -25.08 3.30
N SER A 401 -8.48 -25.93 2.81
CA SER A 401 -8.41 -27.37 3.00
C SER A 401 -7.30 -28.01 2.18
N LEU A 402 -7.04 -27.55 0.96
CA LEU A 402 -5.92 -28.00 0.12
C LEU A 402 -4.58 -27.71 0.81
N ARG A 403 -4.35 -26.43 1.18
CA ARG A 403 -3.06 -25.98 1.76
C ARG A 403 -2.79 -26.55 3.14
N LYS A 404 -3.82 -26.92 3.94
CA LYS A 404 -3.66 -27.66 5.19
C LYS A 404 -3.07 -29.06 4.99
N ASN A 405 -3.28 -29.67 3.83
CA ASN A 405 -2.78 -30.99 3.51
C ASN A 405 -1.36 -30.97 2.90
N ILE A 406 -0.76 -29.80 2.70
CA ILE A 406 0.53 -29.63 2.04
C ILE A 406 1.49 -28.86 2.96
N GLY A 407 2.63 -29.46 3.27
CA GLY A 407 3.73 -28.81 3.98
C GLY A 407 4.85 -28.47 3.03
N ILE A 408 5.36 -27.24 3.13
CA ILE A 408 6.44 -26.77 2.26
C ILE A 408 7.63 -26.35 3.11
N VAL A 409 8.80 -26.90 2.79
CA VAL A 409 10.10 -26.45 3.30
C VAL A 409 10.84 -25.79 2.15
N SER A 410 10.88 -24.46 2.13
CA SER A 410 11.48 -23.68 1.06
C SER A 410 12.99 -23.53 1.25
N GLN A 411 13.71 -23.24 0.17
CA GLN A 411 15.14 -22.90 0.16
C GLN A 411 15.39 -21.62 0.98
N ASP A 412 14.64 -20.56 0.70
CA ASP A 412 14.69 -19.30 1.45
C ASP A 412 13.65 -19.30 2.58
N VAL A 413 14.14 -19.52 3.80
CA VAL A 413 13.28 -19.55 4.98
C VAL A 413 12.92 -18.16 5.44
N PHE A 414 11.63 -17.86 5.46
CA PHE A 414 11.10 -16.63 6.06
C PHE A 414 10.67 -16.86 7.51
N LEU A 415 11.21 -16.03 8.41
CA LEU A 415 10.78 -15.96 9.81
C LEU A 415 10.11 -14.62 10.07
N PHE A 416 8.95 -14.67 10.70
CA PHE A 416 8.24 -13.47 11.16
C PHE A 416 8.96 -12.85 12.35
N THR A 417 8.91 -11.54 12.46
CA THR A 417 9.36 -10.83 13.67
C THR A 417 8.51 -11.31 14.85
N GLY A 418 9.19 -11.79 15.90
CA GLY A 418 8.56 -12.40 17.06
C GLY A 418 9.51 -13.40 17.72
N THR A 419 8.99 -14.27 18.56
CA THR A 419 9.75 -15.31 19.28
C THR A 419 9.97 -16.55 18.43
N ILE A 420 10.90 -17.41 18.83
CA ILE A 420 11.09 -18.75 18.24
C ILE A 420 9.81 -19.57 18.40
N LYS A 421 9.15 -19.50 19.56
CA LYS A 421 7.88 -20.15 19.86
C LYS A 421 6.78 -19.76 18.86
N GLU A 422 6.55 -18.46 18.67
CA GLU A 422 5.56 -17.94 17.73
C GLU A 422 5.86 -18.39 16.30
N ASN A 423 7.12 -18.41 15.91
CA ASN A 423 7.54 -18.85 14.60
C ASN A 423 7.30 -20.35 14.37
N ILE A 424 7.47 -21.22 15.36
CA ILE A 424 7.14 -22.65 15.25
C ILE A 424 5.62 -22.84 15.28
N ALA A 425 4.91 -22.16 16.20
CA ALA A 425 3.46 -22.22 16.34
C ALA A 425 2.70 -21.76 15.09
N TYR A 426 3.36 -21.05 14.16
CA TYR A 426 2.75 -20.66 12.88
C TYR A 426 2.26 -21.85 12.04
N GLY A 427 2.83 -23.06 12.26
CA GLY A 427 2.35 -24.31 11.65
C GLY A 427 0.98 -24.78 12.19
N LYS A 428 0.66 -24.43 13.45
CA LYS A 428 -0.60 -24.74 14.15
C LYS A 428 -0.79 -23.73 15.27
N LEU A 429 -1.64 -22.70 15.05
CA LEU A 429 -1.75 -21.55 15.95
C LEU A 429 -2.31 -21.88 17.34
N ASP A 430 -3.06 -22.95 17.46
CA ASP A 430 -3.64 -23.47 18.71
C ASP A 430 -2.81 -24.60 19.36
N ALA A 431 -1.55 -24.74 18.96
CA ALA A 431 -0.65 -25.77 19.49
C ALA A 431 -0.30 -25.52 20.97
N THR A 432 -0.24 -26.60 21.75
CA THR A 432 0.27 -26.52 23.13
C THR A 432 1.81 -26.41 23.15
N ASP A 433 2.35 -25.97 24.27
CA ASP A 433 3.81 -25.86 24.44
C ASP A 433 4.50 -27.22 24.25
N GLU A 434 3.87 -28.31 24.73
CA GLU A 434 4.39 -29.67 24.58
C GLU A 434 4.43 -30.09 23.09
N GLU A 435 3.43 -29.72 22.29
CA GLU A 435 3.42 -29.97 20.84
C GLU A 435 4.55 -29.22 20.16
N ILE A 436 4.75 -27.93 20.53
CA ILE A 436 5.82 -27.07 19.99
C ILE A 436 7.19 -27.65 20.34
N TYR A 437 7.41 -28.04 21.61
CA TYR A 437 8.69 -28.61 22.04
C TYR A 437 8.96 -29.96 21.37
N ARG A 438 7.95 -30.77 21.18
CA ARG A 438 8.06 -32.03 20.44
C ARG A 438 8.45 -31.82 18.98
N ALA A 439 7.78 -30.88 18.30
CA ALA A 439 8.12 -30.52 16.92
C ALA A 439 9.55 -29.96 16.81
N ALA A 440 9.98 -29.15 17.77
CA ALA A 440 11.34 -28.62 17.82
C ALA A 440 12.39 -29.72 18.07
N LYS A 441 12.08 -30.75 18.87
CA LYS A 441 12.94 -31.93 19.07
C LYS A 441 13.10 -32.72 17.77
N TYR A 442 12.01 -33.03 17.06
CA TYR A 442 12.07 -33.71 15.76
C TYR A 442 12.86 -32.92 14.72
N ALA A 443 12.77 -31.59 14.74
CA ALA A 443 13.55 -30.71 13.88
C ALA A 443 14.99 -30.46 14.37
N ASN A 444 15.45 -31.11 15.44
CA ASN A 444 16.79 -30.97 16.04
C ASN A 444 17.17 -29.51 16.37
N ILE A 445 16.21 -28.65 16.79
CA ILE A 445 16.45 -27.27 17.18
C ILE A 445 16.25 -27.05 18.69
N HIS A 446 15.56 -27.95 19.39
CA HIS A 446 15.23 -27.84 20.82
C HIS A 446 16.43 -27.56 21.69
N ASP A 447 17.48 -28.39 21.59
CA ASP A 447 18.66 -28.28 22.46
C ASP A 447 19.36 -26.92 22.28
N TYR A 448 19.46 -26.44 21.03
CA TYR A 448 19.97 -25.10 20.75
C TYR A 448 19.09 -24.03 21.41
N VAL A 449 17.76 -24.11 21.26
CA VAL A 449 16.84 -23.13 21.84
C VAL A 449 17.00 -23.09 23.37
N MET A 450 17.21 -24.23 24.02
CA MET A 450 17.42 -24.32 25.47
C MET A 450 18.76 -23.73 25.95
N THR A 451 19.73 -23.53 25.05
CA THR A 451 20.98 -22.80 25.36
C THR A 451 20.82 -21.28 25.36
N LEU A 452 19.73 -20.77 24.83
CA LEU A 452 19.48 -19.33 24.74
C LEU A 452 18.95 -18.80 26.09
N GLU A 453 19.31 -17.60 26.46
CA GLU A 453 18.92 -16.94 27.73
C GLU A 453 17.41 -16.95 27.97
N ASN A 454 16.62 -16.66 26.91
CA ASN A 454 15.16 -16.63 26.95
C ASN A 454 14.51 -17.88 26.31
N GLY A 455 15.29 -18.93 26.03
CA GLY A 455 14.76 -20.17 25.42
C GLY A 455 13.87 -19.91 24.23
N TYR A 456 12.65 -20.43 24.24
CA TYR A 456 11.64 -20.28 23.20
C TYR A 456 11.08 -18.87 23.04
N ASP A 457 11.20 -18.01 24.05
CA ASP A 457 10.76 -16.61 24.01
C ASP A 457 11.83 -15.68 23.41
N THR A 458 12.95 -16.25 22.94
CA THR A 458 14.01 -15.50 22.27
C THR A 458 13.49 -14.87 20.97
N GLN A 459 13.69 -13.56 20.82
CA GLN A 459 13.32 -12.77 19.65
C GLN A 459 14.23 -13.07 18.46
N VAL A 460 13.68 -13.48 17.33
CA VAL A 460 14.44 -13.83 16.11
C VAL A 460 14.91 -12.60 15.31
N GLY A 461 14.31 -11.44 15.54
CA GLY A 461 14.56 -10.21 14.79
C GLY A 461 13.91 -10.22 13.39
N GLU A 462 14.12 -9.15 12.63
CA GLU A 462 13.58 -9.05 11.28
C GLU A 462 14.16 -10.16 10.38
N ARG A 463 13.29 -10.94 9.74
CA ARG A 463 13.63 -12.09 8.89
C ARG A 463 14.61 -13.08 9.56
N GLY A 464 14.62 -13.14 10.90
CA GLY A 464 15.49 -14.04 11.64
C GLY A 464 16.98 -13.69 11.57
N ILE A 465 17.34 -12.42 11.44
CA ILE A 465 18.74 -11.96 11.27
C ILE A 465 19.69 -12.44 12.37
N ARG A 466 19.16 -12.78 13.54
CA ARG A 466 19.92 -13.26 14.69
C ARG A 466 20.24 -14.76 14.65
N LEU A 467 19.71 -15.49 13.67
CA LEU A 467 19.85 -16.94 13.53
C LEU A 467 20.70 -17.29 12.30
N SER A 468 21.46 -18.39 12.41
CA SER A 468 22.16 -18.96 11.26
C SER A 468 21.17 -19.55 10.24
N GLY A 469 21.59 -19.74 8.99
CA GLY A 469 20.77 -20.39 7.95
C GLY A 469 20.22 -21.74 8.39
N GLY A 470 21.07 -22.59 9.00
CA GLY A 470 20.64 -23.90 9.51
C GLY A 470 19.67 -23.84 10.67
N GLN A 471 19.74 -22.81 11.53
CA GLN A 471 18.78 -22.60 12.61
C GLN A 471 17.41 -22.16 12.05
N LYS A 472 17.39 -21.25 11.08
CA LYS A 472 16.16 -20.87 10.36
C LYS A 472 15.51 -22.08 9.70
N GLN A 473 16.30 -22.89 9.00
CA GLN A 473 15.83 -24.08 8.33
C GLN A 473 15.17 -25.07 9.30
N ARG A 474 15.81 -25.34 10.44
CA ARG A 474 15.23 -26.22 11.47
C ARG A 474 13.95 -25.67 12.08
N ILE A 475 13.82 -24.36 12.25
CA ILE A 475 12.55 -23.73 12.68
C ILE A 475 11.47 -23.95 11.59
N SER A 476 11.81 -23.81 10.31
CA SER A 476 10.87 -24.09 9.21
C SER A 476 10.43 -25.54 9.19
N ILE A 477 11.36 -26.47 9.41
CA ILE A 477 11.05 -27.90 9.52
C ILE A 477 10.16 -28.17 10.75
N ALA A 478 10.41 -27.53 11.89
CA ALA A 478 9.57 -27.65 13.09
C ALA A 478 8.12 -27.17 12.83
N ARG A 479 7.92 -26.12 12.02
CA ARG A 479 6.58 -25.69 11.57
C ARG A 479 5.84 -26.82 10.86
N VAL A 480 6.53 -27.51 9.95
CA VAL A 480 5.93 -28.59 9.14
C VAL A 480 5.67 -29.84 9.99
N PHE A 481 6.57 -30.20 10.94
CA PHE A 481 6.30 -31.24 11.91
C PHE A 481 5.05 -30.95 12.74
N LEU A 482 4.89 -29.72 13.17
CA LEU A 482 3.74 -29.29 13.97
C LEU A 482 2.43 -29.33 13.18
N ALA A 483 2.46 -28.90 11.90
CA ALA A 483 1.32 -28.96 10.99
C ALA A 483 0.93 -30.38 10.60
N ASN A 484 1.89 -31.31 10.56
CA ASN A 484 1.72 -32.75 10.24
C ASN A 484 0.91 -33.05 8.97
N PRO A 485 1.26 -32.47 7.80
CA PRO A 485 0.54 -32.66 6.55
C PRO A 485 0.87 -34.04 5.90
N PRO A 486 -0.05 -34.63 5.12
CA PRO A 486 0.20 -35.86 4.38
C PRO A 486 1.08 -35.72 3.13
N ILE A 487 1.18 -34.48 2.59
CA ILE A 487 1.99 -34.18 1.40
C ILE A 487 3.08 -33.19 1.80
N LEU A 488 4.32 -33.48 1.37
CA LEU A 488 5.49 -32.63 1.64
C LEU A 488 6.13 -32.17 0.33
N ILE A 489 6.55 -30.93 0.32
CA ILE A 489 7.34 -30.33 -0.75
C ILE A 489 8.63 -29.80 -0.11
N LEU A 490 9.76 -30.34 -0.51
CA LEU A 490 11.09 -29.99 -0.03
C LEU A 490 11.87 -29.35 -1.17
N ASP A 491 11.96 -28.02 -1.18
CA ASP A 491 12.64 -27.28 -2.23
C ASP A 491 14.03 -26.84 -1.73
N GLU A 492 15.09 -27.53 -2.24
CA GLU A 492 16.51 -27.28 -1.92
C GLU A 492 16.82 -27.06 -0.42
N ALA A 493 16.16 -27.80 0.44
CA ALA A 493 16.17 -27.57 1.88
C ALA A 493 17.56 -27.64 2.58
N THR A 494 18.66 -27.92 1.84
CA THR A 494 20.01 -28.11 2.43
C THR A 494 21.14 -27.37 1.71
N SER A 495 20.86 -26.47 0.77
CA SER A 495 21.85 -25.99 -0.22
C SER A 495 22.98 -25.09 0.31
N ALA A 496 22.91 -24.53 1.53
CA ALA A 496 23.89 -23.55 2.03
C ALA A 496 24.46 -23.84 3.42
N LEU A 497 24.60 -25.13 3.81
CA LEU A 497 24.91 -25.55 5.18
C LEU A 497 26.25 -26.28 5.30
N ASP A 498 26.88 -26.18 6.48
CA ASP A 498 28.04 -27.02 6.83
C ASP A 498 27.64 -28.48 6.97
N SER A 499 28.58 -29.40 6.76
CA SER A 499 28.33 -30.85 6.66
C SER A 499 27.71 -31.48 7.92
N ILE A 500 27.94 -30.95 9.12
CA ILE A 500 27.37 -31.44 10.37
C ILE A 500 25.91 -31.02 10.51
N THR A 501 25.64 -29.74 10.29
CA THR A 501 24.28 -29.18 10.31
C THR A 501 23.42 -29.83 9.22
N GLU A 502 23.99 -30.06 8.04
CA GLU A 502 23.33 -30.76 6.93
C GLU A 502 22.86 -32.16 7.32
N ARG A 503 23.73 -32.98 7.94
CA ARG A 503 23.36 -34.36 8.37
C ARG A 503 22.17 -34.32 9.36
N ASN A 504 22.17 -33.38 10.30
CA ASN A 504 21.10 -33.25 11.27
C ASN A 504 19.78 -32.84 10.62
N ILE A 505 19.83 -31.93 9.66
CA ILE A 505 18.66 -31.50 8.89
C ILE A 505 18.14 -32.65 8.01
N GLN A 506 19.06 -33.34 7.30
CA GLN A 506 18.68 -34.49 6.47
C GLN A 506 17.99 -35.58 7.28
N LYS A 507 18.49 -35.90 8.48
CA LYS A 507 17.84 -36.86 9.39
C LYS A 507 16.43 -36.40 9.74
N SER A 508 16.24 -35.10 10.09
CA SER A 508 14.92 -34.54 10.40
C SER A 508 13.98 -34.57 9.20
N LEU A 509 14.49 -34.33 7.98
CA LEU A 509 13.71 -34.43 6.73
C LEU A 509 13.32 -35.88 6.39
N ASP A 510 14.25 -36.84 6.59
CA ASP A 510 13.97 -38.27 6.41
C ASP A 510 12.85 -38.72 7.37
N GLU A 511 12.95 -38.38 8.69
CA GLU A 511 11.90 -38.65 9.68
C GLU A 511 10.57 -37.96 9.34
N LEU A 512 10.62 -36.72 8.84
CA LEU A 512 9.44 -35.99 8.40
C LEU A 512 8.75 -36.65 7.20
N SER A 513 9.52 -37.27 6.30
CA SER A 513 9.02 -37.88 5.06
C SER A 513 8.37 -39.25 5.26
N GLU A 514 8.62 -39.93 6.40
CA GLU A 514 8.07 -41.27 6.66
C GLU A 514 6.54 -41.31 6.57
N GLY A 515 6.02 -42.20 5.72
CA GLY A 515 4.57 -42.40 5.54
C GLY A 515 3.83 -41.25 4.84
N ARG A 516 4.53 -40.33 4.21
CA ARG A 516 3.95 -39.18 3.48
C ARG A 516 4.35 -39.19 2.02
N THR A 517 3.53 -38.55 1.19
CA THR A 517 3.90 -38.28 -0.19
C THR A 517 4.87 -37.09 -0.20
N THR A 518 6.12 -37.33 -0.61
CA THR A 518 7.17 -36.33 -0.53
C THR A 518 7.71 -35.99 -1.92
N LEU A 519 7.70 -34.74 -2.31
CA LEU A 519 8.39 -34.22 -3.49
C LEU A 519 9.65 -33.48 -3.05
N VAL A 520 10.79 -33.89 -3.60
CA VAL A 520 12.08 -33.27 -3.28
C VAL A 520 12.68 -32.66 -4.56
N VAL A 521 12.85 -31.36 -4.61
CA VAL A 521 13.72 -30.71 -5.60
C VAL A 521 15.15 -30.81 -5.07
N ALA A 522 15.91 -31.74 -5.60
CA ALA A 522 17.21 -32.04 -5.04
C ALA A 522 18.35 -31.66 -6.00
N HIS A 523 19.32 -30.92 -5.42
CA HIS A 523 20.61 -30.67 -6.06
C HIS A 523 21.75 -31.53 -5.46
N ARG A 524 21.43 -32.36 -4.43
CA ARG A 524 22.43 -33.23 -3.78
C ARG A 524 22.15 -34.71 -4.02
N LEU A 525 23.18 -35.41 -4.48
CA LEU A 525 23.12 -36.81 -4.81
C LEU A 525 22.68 -37.72 -3.66
N THR A 526 23.03 -37.37 -2.42
CA THR A 526 22.66 -38.15 -1.22
C THR A 526 21.16 -38.17 -0.98
N THR A 527 20.47 -37.08 -1.25
CA THR A 527 19.00 -36.97 -1.13
C THR A 527 18.31 -37.69 -2.29
N ILE A 528 18.83 -37.51 -3.50
CA ILE A 528 18.28 -38.15 -4.73
C ILE A 528 18.30 -39.67 -4.63
N ARG A 529 19.42 -40.24 -4.17
CA ARG A 529 19.61 -41.71 -4.11
C ARG A 529 18.63 -42.43 -3.19
N LYS A 530 18.11 -41.74 -2.18
CA LYS A 530 17.17 -42.31 -1.19
C LYS A 530 15.71 -42.26 -1.64
N ALA A 531 15.39 -41.53 -2.70
CA ALA A 531 14.02 -41.42 -3.18
C ALA A 531 13.54 -42.74 -3.79
N ASP A 532 12.27 -43.09 -3.55
CA ASP A 532 11.63 -44.28 -4.13
C ASP A 532 11.57 -44.16 -5.66
N VAL A 533 11.35 -42.94 -6.16
CA VAL A 533 11.27 -42.63 -7.59
C VAL A 533 12.06 -41.37 -7.89
N ILE A 534 12.89 -41.42 -8.91
CA ILE A 534 13.62 -40.25 -9.44
C ILE A 534 13.01 -39.92 -10.80
N ILE A 535 12.69 -38.66 -11.01
CA ILE A 535 12.12 -38.14 -12.25
C ILE A 535 13.09 -37.11 -12.82
N VAL A 536 13.62 -37.43 -14.01
CA VAL A 536 14.49 -36.52 -14.76
C VAL A 536 13.64 -35.67 -15.68
N ILE A 537 13.64 -34.34 -15.42
CA ILE A 537 12.87 -33.35 -16.18
C ILE A 537 13.80 -32.61 -17.12
N THR A 538 13.38 -32.50 -18.36
CA THR A 538 14.02 -31.70 -19.40
C THR A 538 13.04 -30.67 -19.95
N LYS A 539 13.46 -29.83 -20.90
CA LYS A 539 12.58 -28.89 -21.59
C LYS A 539 11.44 -29.56 -22.36
N ASP A 540 11.63 -30.82 -22.76
CA ASP A 540 10.65 -31.60 -23.51
C ASP A 540 9.72 -32.45 -22.59
N GLY A 541 9.83 -32.27 -21.26
CA GLY A 541 9.04 -32.98 -20.26
C GLY A 541 9.86 -34.03 -19.48
N ILE A 542 9.22 -35.15 -19.12
CA ILE A 542 9.87 -36.25 -18.38
C ILE A 542 10.71 -37.07 -19.33
N ALA A 543 12.03 -37.04 -19.13
CA ALA A 543 12.98 -37.82 -19.96
C ALA A 543 13.22 -39.24 -19.40
N GLU A 544 13.36 -39.35 -18.08
CA GLU A 544 13.65 -40.63 -17.41
C GLU A 544 12.88 -40.71 -16.08
N MET A 545 12.45 -41.91 -15.70
CA MET A 545 11.76 -42.19 -14.45
C MET A 545 12.10 -43.59 -13.96
N GLY A 546 12.52 -43.74 -12.71
CA GLY A 546 12.88 -45.01 -12.10
C GLY A 546 13.56 -44.81 -10.74
N ASN A 547 14.03 -45.89 -10.13
CA ASN A 547 14.86 -45.81 -8.94
C ASN A 547 16.34 -45.55 -9.31
N HIS A 548 17.18 -45.33 -8.32
CA HIS A 548 18.60 -45.00 -8.52
C HIS A 548 19.33 -46.08 -9.34
N GLU A 549 19.13 -47.39 -9.02
CA GLU A 549 19.82 -48.48 -9.67
C GLU A 549 19.38 -48.66 -11.14
N GLU A 550 18.07 -48.57 -11.40
CA GLU A 550 17.50 -48.61 -12.74
C GLU A 550 18.08 -47.51 -13.64
N LEU A 551 18.06 -46.26 -13.16
CA LEU A 551 18.54 -45.11 -13.95
C LEU A 551 20.06 -45.11 -14.14
N MET A 552 20.83 -45.63 -13.18
CA MET A 552 22.28 -45.82 -13.34
C MET A 552 22.60 -46.86 -14.39
N ASN A 553 21.81 -47.95 -14.47
CA ASN A 553 21.97 -49.01 -15.45
C ASN A 553 21.57 -48.56 -16.87
N MET A 554 20.61 -47.63 -17.01
CA MET A 554 20.21 -47.07 -18.30
C MET A 554 21.31 -46.22 -18.95
N LYS A 555 22.28 -45.73 -18.19
CA LYS A 555 23.37 -44.83 -18.63
C LYS A 555 22.89 -43.59 -19.40
N GLY A 556 21.72 -43.08 -19.05
CA GLY A 556 21.06 -41.95 -19.68
C GLY A 556 21.48 -40.60 -19.12
N ILE A 557 20.53 -39.68 -19.05
CA ILE A 557 20.74 -38.31 -18.54
C ILE A 557 21.06 -38.33 -17.04
N TYR A 558 20.32 -39.13 -16.26
CA TYR A 558 20.58 -39.30 -14.83
C TYR A 558 21.99 -39.77 -14.52
N TYR A 559 22.46 -40.76 -15.28
CA TYR A 559 23.82 -41.27 -15.13
C TYR A 559 24.87 -40.19 -15.36
N LYS A 560 24.69 -39.34 -16.39
CA LYS A 560 25.59 -38.22 -16.70
C LYS A 560 25.59 -37.19 -15.57
N LEU A 561 24.41 -36.82 -15.04
CA LEU A 561 24.27 -35.90 -13.92
C LEU A 561 24.90 -36.44 -12.63
N ASN A 562 25.03 -37.75 -12.48
CA ASN A 562 25.61 -38.39 -11.29
C ASN A 562 27.14 -38.52 -11.36
N GLN A 563 27.75 -38.26 -12.53
CA GLN A 563 29.21 -38.29 -12.74
C GLN A 563 29.90 -36.95 -12.57
N VAL A 564 29.11 -35.85 -12.54
CA VAL A 564 29.56 -34.48 -12.30
C VAL A 564 29.45 -34.17 -10.80
#